data_69b64d42ae8d4f182a9526a1e891fcf1
#
_entry.id   69b64d42ae8d4f182a9526a1e891fcf1
#
_cell.length_a   1.000
_cell.length_b   1.000
_cell.length_c   1.000
_cell.angle_alpha   90.00
_cell.angle_beta   90.00
_cell.angle_gamma   90.00
#
_symmetry.space_group_name_H-M   'P 1'
#
loop_
_entity.id
_entity.type
_entity.pdbx_description
1 polymer ?
#
loop_
_entity_poly.entity_id
_entity_poly.type
_entity_poly.pdbx_seq_one_letter_code
_entity_poly.pdbx_strand_id
1 'polypeptide(L)'
;MKPAAVLAIDGGGSKMDAVVLGADGGLLGSARVPPVGSDGRDPDFLERLEAAVNAVFEAVGLDPSSGPVARVGVFCVAGADLSADERRILKWLRTRGWTDDTLLRNDTFAVLRAGTDRTWGVGIVCGFGTNCAAVAPDGRTFRLPALGWIAGDWGGGSDLGEKAVWHTMRAHDGRGKRTSLATAVPAHFGLGGPRQVMEALYSGEIGVQRVATLAPVVFRVAAEGDPVARSLVERQADEVAAMAGAAIRKLRMSKLDVDVVLGGGIFRNGYRPFF
;
A
#
# COMPACT_ATOMS: atom_id res chain seq x y z
N MET A 1 34.62 -5.64 6.08
CA MET A 1 33.28 -5.34 5.56
C MET A 1 33.22 -3.88 5.16
N LYS A 2 32.57 -3.51 4.04
CA LYS A 2 32.32 -2.10 3.75
C LYS A 2 31.39 -1.53 4.84
N PRO A 3 31.62 -0.32 5.37
CA PRO A 3 30.74 0.24 6.38
C PRO A 3 29.34 0.45 5.80
N ALA A 4 28.31 0.06 6.54
CA ALA A 4 26.94 0.34 6.17
C ALA A 4 26.66 1.84 6.26
N ALA A 5 26.06 2.41 5.24
CA ALA A 5 25.72 3.82 5.19
C ALA A 5 24.23 4.06 5.38
N VAL A 6 23.40 3.17 4.84
CA VAL A 6 21.93 3.31 4.87
C VAL A 6 21.28 1.98 5.25
N LEU A 7 20.39 2.03 6.22
CA LEU A 7 19.36 1.03 6.47
C LEU A 7 18.05 1.57 5.90
N ALA A 8 17.42 0.89 4.96
CA ALA A 8 16.14 1.32 4.42
C ALA A 8 15.07 0.23 4.56
N ILE A 9 13.87 0.64 4.93
CA ILE A 9 12.71 -0.23 5.14
C ILE A 9 11.55 0.27 4.29
N ASP A 10 10.92 -0.65 3.54
CA ASP A 10 9.61 -0.47 2.89
C ASP A 10 8.60 -1.39 3.60
N GLY A 11 7.82 -0.81 4.49
CA GLY A 11 6.87 -1.50 5.35
C GLY A 11 5.43 -1.28 4.92
N GLY A 12 4.91 -2.12 4.03
CA GLY A 12 3.51 -2.12 3.61
C GLY A 12 2.64 -3.13 4.35
N GLY A 13 1.33 -3.06 4.12
CA GLY A 13 0.37 -4.03 4.67
C GLY A 13 0.49 -5.45 4.10
N SER A 14 1.22 -5.65 2.99
CA SER A 14 1.37 -6.95 2.33
C SER A 14 2.75 -7.59 2.52
N LYS A 15 3.77 -6.82 2.92
CA LYS A 15 5.15 -7.28 3.14
C LYS A 15 5.96 -6.16 3.78
N MET A 16 7.09 -6.53 4.39
CA MET A 16 8.17 -5.60 4.73
C MET A 16 9.46 -6.02 4.03
N ASP A 17 10.06 -5.09 3.32
CA ASP A 17 11.37 -5.23 2.70
C ASP A 17 12.39 -4.38 3.47
N ALA A 18 13.53 -4.97 3.81
CA ALA A 18 14.65 -4.32 4.46
C ALA A 18 15.89 -4.43 3.59
N VAL A 19 16.65 -3.34 3.45
CA VAL A 19 17.92 -3.34 2.72
C VAL A 19 18.99 -2.56 3.49
N VAL A 20 20.23 -2.99 3.34
CA VAL A 20 21.42 -2.28 3.84
C VAL A 20 22.30 -1.92 2.65
N LEU A 21 22.67 -0.65 2.55
CA LEU A 21 23.53 -0.11 1.50
C LEU A 21 24.86 0.35 2.06
N GLY A 22 25.91 0.17 1.28
CA GLY A 22 27.24 0.72 1.56
C GLY A 22 27.34 2.22 1.21
N ALA A 23 28.45 2.84 1.58
CA ALA A 23 28.71 4.25 1.30
C ALA A 23 28.83 4.58 -0.20
N ASP A 24 29.11 3.58 -1.02
CA ASP A 24 29.13 3.65 -2.47
C ASP A 24 27.74 3.44 -3.13
N GLY A 25 26.69 3.30 -2.31
CA GLY A 25 25.32 3.01 -2.76
C GLY A 25 25.09 1.55 -3.16
N GLY A 26 26.10 0.69 -3.07
CA GLY A 26 25.99 -0.74 -3.38
C GLY A 26 25.16 -1.48 -2.34
N LEU A 27 24.33 -2.43 -2.80
CA LEU A 27 23.55 -3.30 -1.93
C LEU A 27 24.49 -4.24 -1.16
N LEU A 28 24.47 -4.19 0.18
CA LEU A 28 25.19 -5.12 1.04
C LEU A 28 24.34 -6.35 1.35
N GLY A 29 23.04 -6.17 1.56
CA GLY A 29 22.09 -7.27 1.76
C GLY A 29 20.66 -6.79 1.85
N SER A 30 19.74 -7.74 1.77
CA SER A 30 18.31 -7.51 1.86
C SER A 30 17.61 -8.65 2.60
N ALA A 31 16.47 -8.33 3.20
CA ALA A 31 15.57 -9.30 3.79
C ALA A 31 14.12 -8.93 3.48
N ARG A 32 13.27 -9.94 3.40
CA ARG A 32 11.82 -9.77 3.27
C ARG A 32 11.13 -10.59 4.33
N VAL A 33 10.26 -9.95 5.10
CA VAL A 33 9.38 -10.65 6.03
C VAL A 33 7.96 -10.75 5.45
N PRO A 34 7.24 -11.83 5.77
CA PRO A 34 5.90 -12.07 5.23
C PRO A 34 4.90 -10.97 5.64
N PRO A 35 3.71 -10.96 5.01
CA PRO A 35 2.70 -9.96 5.25
C PRO A 35 2.37 -9.80 6.72
N VAL A 36 2.21 -8.57 7.08
CA VAL A 36 1.81 -8.13 8.39
C VAL A 36 0.34 -7.74 8.30
N GLY A 37 -0.50 -8.37 9.08
CA GLY A 37 -1.95 -8.26 8.97
C GLY A 37 -2.54 -6.88 9.29
N SER A 38 -1.74 -5.79 9.43
CA SER A 38 -2.31 -4.50 9.77
C SER A 38 -1.39 -3.32 9.45
N ASP A 39 -2.01 -2.16 9.39
CA ASP A 39 -1.35 -0.87 9.37
C ASP A 39 -0.67 -0.59 10.74
N GLY A 40 0.26 0.34 10.82
CA GLY A 40 1.04 0.66 12.02
C GLY A 40 0.27 0.96 13.33
N ARG A 41 -1.01 0.63 13.42
CA ARG A 41 -1.84 0.69 14.62
C ARG A 41 -1.91 -0.65 15.35
N ASP A 42 -1.56 -1.75 14.67
CA ASP A 42 -1.44 -3.05 15.28
C ASP A 42 -0.25 -3.06 16.26
N PRO A 43 -0.42 -3.51 17.50
CA PRO A 43 0.69 -3.67 18.43
C PRO A 43 1.84 -4.51 17.87
N ASP A 44 1.53 -5.51 17.06
CA ASP A 44 2.54 -6.38 16.43
C ASP A 44 3.33 -5.70 15.30
N PHE A 45 2.86 -4.56 14.76
CA PHE A 45 3.53 -3.87 13.64
C PHE A 45 4.98 -3.51 13.97
N LEU A 46 5.24 -2.98 15.16
CA LEU A 46 6.58 -2.58 15.59
C LEU A 46 7.50 -3.79 15.80
N GLU A 47 6.97 -4.89 16.33
CA GLU A 47 7.72 -6.14 16.50
C GLU A 47 8.13 -6.73 15.15
N ARG A 48 7.26 -6.64 14.17
CA ARG A 48 7.55 -7.12 12.81
C ARG A 48 8.49 -6.20 12.06
N LEU A 49 8.42 -4.90 12.30
CA LEU A 49 9.42 -3.95 11.81
C LEU A 49 10.80 -4.31 12.37
N GLU A 50 10.89 -4.63 13.65
CA GLU A 50 12.09 -5.12 14.30
C GLU A 50 12.58 -6.43 13.71
N ALA A 51 11.69 -7.38 13.44
CA ALA A 51 12.03 -8.64 12.80
C ALA A 51 12.61 -8.45 11.39
N ALA A 52 12.09 -7.51 10.60
CA ALA A 52 12.63 -7.17 9.28
C ALA A 52 14.04 -6.58 9.36
N VAL A 53 14.28 -5.70 10.33
CA VAL A 53 15.60 -5.11 10.58
C VAL A 53 16.58 -6.17 11.05
N ASN A 54 16.19 -7.02 12.00
CA ASN A 54 17.04 -8.09 12.51
C ASN A 54 17.40 -9.09 11.40
N ALA A 55 16.44 -9.45 10.55
CA ALA A 55 16.68 -10.36 9.44
C ALA A 55 17.70 -9.81 8.43
N VAL A 56 17.67 -8.51 8.12
CA VAL A 56 18.68 -7.94 7.22
C VAL A 56 20.03 -7.79 7.91
N PHE A 57 20.08 -7.50 9.20
CA PHE A 57 21.35 -7.45 9.96
C PHE A 57 22.02 -8.82 10.01
N GLU A 58 21.26 -9.87 10.30
CA GLU A 58 21.74 -11.24 10.27
C GLU A 58 22.28 -11.60 8.87
N ALA A 59 21.54 -11.28 7.81
CA ALA A 59 21.94 -11.58 6.43
C ALA A 59 23.26 -10.92 6.02
N VAL A 60 23.64 -9.78 6.64
CA VAL A 60 24.87 -9.04 6.33
C VAL A 60 25.93 -9.13 7.45
N GLY A 61 25.65 -9.84 8.55
CA GLY A 61 26.55 -10.01 9.67
C GLY A 61 26.80 -8.72 10.47
N LEU A 62 25.79 -7.84 10.59
CA LEU A 62 25.83 -6.64 11.41
C LEU A 62 25.29 -6.92 12.82
N ASP A 63 25.97 -6.39 13.83
CA ASP A 63 25.59 -6.51 15.24
C ASP A 63 25.24 -5.12 15.82
N PRO A 64 23.95 -4.84 16.08
CA PRO A 64 23.53 -3.56 16.64
C PRO A 64 23.80 -3.42 18.15
N SER A 65 24.28 -4.47 18.83
CA SER A 65 24.53 -4.42 20.28
C SER A 65 25.67 -3.49 20.68
N SER A 66 26.57 -3.20 19.74
CA SER A 66 27.74 -2.33 19.96
C SER A 66 27.53 -0.85 19.57
N GLY A 67 26.32 -0.50 19.11
CA GLY A 67 25.95 0.85 18.68
C GLY A 67 25.36 0.90 17.27
N PRO A 68 25.21 2.10 16.71
CA PRO A 68 24.62 2.27 15.37
C PRO A 68 25.40 1.49 14.30
N VAL A 69 24.66 0.74 13.48
CA VAL A 69 25.23 -0.09 12.40
C VAL A 69 25.24 0.60 11.05
N ALA A 70 24.44 1.67 10.89
CA ALA A 70 24.42 2.50 9.69
C ALA A 70 24.28 3.99 10.07
N ARG A 71 24.76 4.87 9.19
CA ARG A 71 24.68 6.31 9.42
C ARG A 71 23.24 6.83 9.35
N VAL A 72 22.46 6.36 8.39
CA VAL A 72 21.08 6.83 8.17
C VAL A 72 20.12 5.65 8.09
N GLY A 73 19.05 5.72 8.85
CA GLY A 73 17.88 4.84 8.73
C GLY A 73 16.73 5.55 8.01
N VAL A 74 16.21 4.96 6.94
CA VAL A 74 15.05 5.46 6.21
C VAL A 74 13.93 4.44 6.32
N PHE A 75 12.88 4.79 7.04
CA PHE A 75 11.73 3.94 7.31
C PHE A 75 10.52 4.51 6.58
N CYS A 76 10.14 3.87 5.48
CA CYS A 76 8.94 4.19 4.72
C CYS A 76 7.87 3.15 5.06
N VAL A 77 6.88 3.52 5.87
CA VAL A 77 5.96 2.54 6.43
C VAL A 77 4.50 2.97 6.29
N ALA A 78 3.64 2.00 5.95
CA ALA A 78 2.20 2.15 6.06
C ALA A 78 1.82 2.43 7.52
N GLY A 79 0.73 3.18 7.75
CA GLY A 79 0.30 3.54 9.09
C GLY A 79 1.08 4.69 9.74
N ALA A 80 2.10 5.26 9.07
CA ALA A 80 2.62 6.58 9.40
C ALA A 80 1.72 7.67 8.78
N ASP A 81 0.40 7.62 9.12
CA ASP A 81 -0.64 8.40 8.43
C ASP A 81 -0.97 9.72 9.15
N LEU A 82 -0.97 9.71 10.45
CA LEU A 82 -1.19 10.90 11.27
C LEU A 82 0.08 11.31 12.00
N SER A 83 0.18 12.60 12.34
CA SER A 83 1.33 13.12 13.11
C SER A 83 1.50 12.41 14.47
N ALA A 84 0.44 11.87 15.05
CA ALA A 84 0.52 11.06 16.28
C ALA A 84 1.21 9.72 16.02
N ASP A 85 0.87 9.05 14.91
CA ASP A 85 1.48 7.79 14.51
C ASP A 85 2.96 7.99 14.17
N GLU A 86 3.27 9.02 13.40
CA GLU A 86 4.67 9.38 13.07
C GLU A 86 5.49 9.61 14.34
N ARG A 87 4.98 10.38 15.31
CA ARG A 87 5.69 10.61 16.58
C ARG A 87 5.89 9.32 17.36
N ARG A 88 4.89 8.44 17.43
CA ARG A 88 4.95 7.16 18.15
C ARG A 88 5.98 6.23 17.52
N ILE A 89 5.91 6.04 16.20
CA ILE A 89 6.82 5.16 15.46
C ILE A 89 8.25 5.72 15.52
N LEU A 90 8.45 7.02 15.27
CA LEU A 90 9.77 7.64 15.29
C LEU A 90 10.42 7.59 16.70
N LYS A 91 9.63 7.80 17.75
CA LYS A 91 10.11 7.65 19.14
C LYS A 91 10.60 6.22 19.36
N TRP A 92 9.82 5.23 18.96
CA TRP A 92 10.19 3.82 19.10
C TRP A 92 11.45 3.48 18.28
N LEU A 93 11.54 3.89 17.02
CA LEU A 93 12.71 3.66 16.17
C LEU A 93 14.01 4.22 16.83
N ARG A 94 13.93 5.43 17.35
CA ARG A 94 15.07 6.06 18.03
C ARG A 94 15.55 5.32 19.28
N THR A 95 14.66 4.62 19.99
CA THR A 95 15.06 3.81 21.15
C THR A 95 15.86 2.57 20.77
N ARG A 96 15.84 2.17 19.50
CA ARG A 96 16.60 1.00 19.01
C ARG A 96 18.05 1.29 18.74
N GLY A 97 18.40 2.54 18.45
CA GLY A 97 19.80 2.94 18.24
C GLY A 97 20.48 2.30 17.03
N TRP A 98 19.71 1.82 16.06
CA TRP A 98 20.25 1.13 14.86
C TRP A 98 21.04 2.05 13.94
N THR A 99 20.75 3.36 13.96
CA THR A 99 21.34 4.34 13.06
C THR A 99 21.60 5.66 13.79
N ASP A 100 22.59 6.43 13.32
CA ASP A 100 22.90 7.75 13.86
C ASP A 100 21.71 8.71 13.61
N ASP A 101 21.23 8.74 12.35
CA ASP A 101 20.06 9.53 11.95
C ASP A 101 18.91 8.62 11.55
N THR A 102 17.69 8.95 11.97
CA THR A 102 16.48 8.18 11.66
C THR A 102 15.46 9.07 10.97
N LEU A 103 15.08 8.71 9.76
CA LEU A 103 14.03 9.33 8.95
C LEU A 103 12.83 8.39 8.86
N LEU A 104 11.65 8.91 9.18
CA LEU A 104 10.38 8.21 9.00
C LEU A 104 9.54 8.92 7.95
N ARG A 105 8.93 8.17 7.04
CA ARG A 105 7.96 8.63 6.05
C ARG A 105 6.85 7.60 5.88
N ASN A 106 5.73 8.03 5.33
CA ASN A 106 4.74 7.09 4.82
C ASN A 106 5.30 6.35 3.58
N ASP A 107 4.89 5.10 3.36
CA ASP A 107 5.35 4.22 2.27
C ASP A 107 5.14 4.83 0.86
N THR A 108 4.12 5.68 0.69
CA THR A 108 3.82 6.34 -0.59
C THR A 108 4.98 7.23 -1.08
N PHE A 109 5.80 7.79 -0.17
CA PHE A 109 6.99 8.55 -0.56
C PHE A 109 8.10 7.67 -1.15
N ALA A 110 8.21 6.41 -0.70
CA ALA A 110 9.15 5.45 -1.30
C ALA A 110 8.73 5.11 -2.74
N VAL A 111 7.43 4.94 -2.99
CA VAL A 111 6.90 4.70 -4.34
C VAL A 111 7.22 5.87 -5.26
N LEU A 112 6.98 7.11 -4.83
CA LEU A 112 7.35 8.29 -5.61
C LEU A 112 8.84 8.27 -5.95
N ARG A 113 9.69 8.04 -4.96
CA ARG A 113 11.16 8.07 -5.17
C ARG A 113 11.67 6.95 -6.07
N ALA A 114 11.01 5.79 -6.05
CA ALA A 114 11.39 4.64 -6.87
C ALA A 114 10.99 4.78 -8.35
N GLY A 115 9.99 5.61 -8.65
CA GLY A 115 9.40 5.70 -9.99
C GLY A 115 9.77 6.95 -10.80
N THR A 116 10.59 7.86 -10.25
CA THR A 116 11.07 9.04 -10.97
C THR A 116 12.48 9.42 -10.55
N ASP A 117 13.27 9.92 -11.49
CA ASP A 117 14.59 10.51 -11.21
C ASP A 117 14.49 11.92 -10.62
N ARG A 118 13.32 12.56 -10.73
CA ARG A 118 13.07 13.86 -10.11
C ARG A 118 12.97 13.72 -8.59
N THR A 119 13.34 14.77 -7.86
CA THR A 119 13.18 14.84 -6.40
C THR A 119 11.75 15.22 -5.97
N TRP A 120 10.85 15.45 -6.92
CA TRP A 120 9.48 15.91 -6.73
C TRP A 120 8.52 15.24 -7.72
N GLY A 121 7.22 15.27 -7.39
CA GLY A 121 6.16 14.63 -8.17
C GLY A 121 5.02 14.15 -7.26
N VAL A 122 4.20 13.26 -7.78
CA VAL A 122 3.08 12.62 -7.08
C VAL A 122 3.29 11.11 -7.05
N GLY A 123 3.20 10.50 -5.87
CA GLY A 123 3.16 9.05 -5.70
C GLY A 123 1.75 8.62 -5.31
N ILE A 124 1.22 7.57 -5.94
CA ILE A 124 -0.05 6.96 -5.61
C ILE A 124 0.15 5.47 -5.40
N VAL A 125 -0.33 4.97 -4.29
CA VAL A 125 -0.34 3.54 -3.96
C VAL A 125 -1.77 3.03 -4.01
N CYS A 126 -2.00 1.97 -4.79
CA CYS A 126 -3.24 1.19 -4.75
C CYS A 126 -2.90 -0.29 -4.55
N GLY A 127 -3.06 -0.75 -3.32
CA GLY A 127 -2.85 -2.13 -2.89
C GLY A 127 -4.07 -2.66 -2.19
N PHE A 128 -3.99 -2.93 -0.91
CA PHE A 128 -5.13 -3.24 -0.05
C PHE A 128 -6.09 -2.05 0.02
N GLY A 129 -5.58 -0.87 0.35
CA GLY A 129 -6.27 0.40 0.27
C GLY A 129 -5.65 1.30 -0.81
N THR A 130 -5.84 2.61 -0.65
CA THR A 130 -5.28 3.62 -1.54
C THR A 130 -4.68 4.78 -0.76
N ASN A 131 -3.59 5.37 -1.26
CA ASN A 131 -2.92 6.51 -0.65
C ASN A 131 -2.26 7.38 -1.72
N CYS A 132 -2.06 8.66 -1.41
CA CYS A 132 -1.39 9.62 -2.28
C CYS A 132 -0.49 10.56 -1.47
N ALA A 133 0.74 10.71 -1.92
CA ALA A 133 1.69 11.69 -1.41
C ALA A 133 2.33 12.47 -2.56
N ALA A 134 2.72 13.70 -2.32
CA ALA A 134 3.39 14.54 -3.31
C ALA A 134 4.48 15.38 -2.67
N VAL A 135 5.48 15.71 -3.49
CA VAL A 135 6.58 16.63 -3.17
C VAL A 135 6.62 17.68 -4.27
N ALA A 136 6.68 18.95 -3.91
CA ALA A 136 6.85 20.05 -4.84
C ALA A 136 8.35 20.33 -5.11
N PRO A 137 8.72 21.04 -6.19
CA PRO A 137 10.12 21.40 -6.48
C PRO A 137 10.81 22.18 -5.36
N ASP A 138 10.04 22.92 -4.55
CA ASP A 138 10.54 23.69 -3.40
C ASP A 138 10.61 22.86 -2.10
N GLY A 139 10.35 21.56 -2.15
CA GLY A 139 10.39 20.64 -1.02
C GLY A 139 9.12 20.60 -0.16
N ARG A 140 8.09 21.42 -0.44
CA ARG A 140 6.80 21.29 0.25
C ARG A 140 6.18 19.93 -0.07
N THR A 141 5.54 19.34 0.92
CA THR A 141 4.90 18.03 0.80
C THR A 141 3.38 18.12 1.02
N PHE A 142 2.66 17.22 0.41
CA PHE A 142 1.25 16.98 0.65
C PHE A 142 1.00 15.48 0.73
N ARG A 143 0.09 15.07 1.59
CA ARG A 143 -0.32 13.67 1.70
C ARG A 143 -1.80 13.60 2.09
N LEU A 144 -2.51 12.62 1.54
CA LEU A 144 -3.83 12.25 2.02
C LEU A 144 -3.69 11.43 3.31
N PRO A 145 -4.65 11.50 4.25
CA PRO A 145 -4.60 10.73 5.50
C PRO A 145 -4.67 9.21 5.31
N ALA A 146 -5.25 8.72 4.21
CA ALA A 146 -5.41 7.30 3.87
C ALA A 146 -6.07 6.47 4.98
N LEU A 147 -7.13 7.01 5.58
CA LEU A 147 -7.88 6.39 6.69
C LEU A 147 -9.18 5.71 6.23
N GLY A 148 -9.31 5.50 4.91
CA GLY A 148 -10.50 4.95 4.29
C GLY A 148 -11.68 5.92 4.31
N TRP A 149 -12.89 5.39 4.39
CA TRP A 149 -14.13 6.16 4.26
C TRP A 149 -14.24 7.35 5.23
N ILE A 150 -13.63 7.28 6.43
CA ILE A 150 -13.66 8.37 7.42
C ILE A 150 -12.84 9.59 7.00
N ALA A 151 -11.90 9.41 6.07
CA ALA A 151 -11.11 10.49 5.45
C ALA A 151 -11.64 10.85 4.04
N GLY A 152 -12.67 10.16 3.57
CA GLY A 152 -13.23 10.34 2.23
C GLY A 152 -12.48 9.55 1.16
N ASP A 153 -11.63 8.62 1.54
CA ASP A 153 -10.89 7.76 0.62
C ASP A 153 -11.78 6.63 0.11
N TRP A 154 -11.58 6.26 -1.14
CA TRP A 154 -12.18 5.07 -1.75
C TRP A 154 -11.17 4.44 -2.70
N GLY A 155 -11.11 3.11 -2.69
CA GLY A 155 -10.30 2.36 -3.64
C GLY A 155 -9.38 1.33 -2.99
N GLY A 156 -8.57 0.72 -3.86
CA GLY A 156 -7.79 -0.45 -3.49
C GLY A 156 -8.58 -1.74 -3.50
N GLY A 157 -7.93 -2.82 -3.10
CA GLY A 157 -8.53 -4.15 -3.11
C GLY A 157 -9.70 -4.30 -2.16
N SER A 158 -9.68 -3.64 -1.01
CA SER A 158 -10.75 -3.71 0.00
C SER A 158 -12.06 -3.17 -0.54
N ASP A 159 -12.07 -1.94 -1.06
CA ASP A 159 -13.29 -1.33 -1.59
C ASP A 159 -13.79 -2.05 -2.85
N LEU A 160 -12.89 -2.40 -3.78
CA LEU A 160 -13.25 -3.16 -4.96
C LEU A 160 -13.86 -4.52 -4.59
N GLY A 161 -13.27 -5.22 -3.63
CA GLY A 161 -13.75 -6.51 -3.17
C GLY A 161 -15.08 -6.43 -2.43
N GLU A 162 -15.24 -5.46 -1.52
CA GLU A 162 -16.52 -5.22 -0.84
C GLU A 162 -17.64 -4.92 -1.83
N LYS A 163 -17.37 -4.08 -2.84
CA LYS A 163 -18.38 -3.78 -3.88
C LYS A 163 -18.65 -4.97 -4.79
N ALA A 164 -17.64 -5.79 -5.08
CA ALA A 164 -17.86 -7.04 -5.81
C ALA A 164 -18.82 -7.97 -5.05
N VAL A 165 -18.60 -8.18 -3.75
CA VAL A 165 -19.53 -8.96 -2.89
C VAL A 165 -20.90 -8.30 -2.84
N TRP A 166 -20.97 -6.98 -2.63
CA TRP A 166 -22.23 -6.24 -2.57
C TRP A 166 -23.07 -6.40 -3.86
N HIS A 167 -22.44 -6.24 -5.04
CA HIS A 167 -23.11 -6.42 -6.32
C HIS A 167 -23.50 -7.89 -6.57
N THR A 168 -22.67 -8.84 -6.15
CA THR A 168 -22.95 -10.27 -6.18
C THR A 168 -24.24 -10.59 -5.42
N MET A 169 -24.39 -10.12 -4.18
CA MET A 169 -25.57 -10.36 -3.37
C MET A 169 -26.82 -9.71 -3.98
N ARG A 170 -26.72 -8.48 -4.44
CA ARG A 170 -27.84 -7.76 -5.04
C ARG A 170 -28.30 -8.34 -6.38
N ALA A 171 -27.39 -8.89 -7.16
CA ALA A 171 -27.73 -9.63 -8.37
C ALA A 171 -28.43 -10.95 -8.04
N HIS A 172 -28.00 -11.63 -6.96
CA HIS A 172 -28.57 -12.89 -6.50
C HIS A 172 -30.03 -12.75 -5.99
N ASP A 173 -30.31 -11.70 -5.23
CA ASP A 173 -31.63 -11.48 -4.61
C ASP A 173 -32.58 -10.57 -5.43
N GLY A 174 -32.15 -10.13 -6.62
CA GLY A 174 -32.94 -9.32 -7.54
C GLY A 174 -32.98 -7.82 -7.23
N ARG A 175 -32.25 -7.32 -6.20
CA ARG A 175 -32.18 -5.89 -5.88
C ARG A 175 -31.22 -5.11 -6.78
N GLY A 176 -30.40 -5.78 -7.58
CA GLY A 176 -29.39 -5.16 -8.43
C GLY A 176 -29.37 -5.66 -9.85
N LYS A 177 -28.49 -5.06 -10.66
CA LYS A 177 -28.26 -5.48 -12.04
C LYS A 177 -27.66 -6.88 -12.08
N ARG A 178 -27.97 -7.66 -13.12
CA ARG A 178 -27.27 -8.91 -13.41
C ARG A 178 -25.79 -8.62 -13.67
N THR A 179 -24.92 -9.49 -13.17
CA THR A 179 -23.47 -9.37 -13.33
C THR A 179 -22.79 -10.73 -13.23
N SER A 180 -21.75 -10.92 -14.01
CA SER A 180 -20.89 -12.11 -13.97
C SER A 180 -20.13 -12.25 -12.64
N LEU A 181 -20.05 -11.18 -11.83
CA LEU A 181 -19.53 -11.24 -10.47
C LEU A 181 -20.31 -12.24 -9.60
N ALA A 182 -21.61 -12.44 -9.86
CA ALA A 182 -22.46 -13.41 -9.13
C ALA A 182 -21.96 -14.86 -9.25
N THR A 183 -21.22 -15.17 -10.31
CA THR A 183 -20.55 -16.47 -10.50
C THR A 183 -19.07 -16.39 -10.14
N ALA A 184 -18.38 -15.32 -10.52
CA ALA A 184 -16.95 -15.19 -10.36
C ALA A 184 -16.49 -15.05 -8.89
N VAL A 185 -17.27 -14.34 -8.05
CA VAL A 185 -16.97 -14.15 -6.63
C VAL A 185 -17.05 -15.46 -5.84
N PRO A 186 -18.15 -16.26 -5.93
CA PRO A 186 -18.19 -17.58 -5.30
C PRO A 186 -17.05 -18.50 -5.79
N ALA A 187 -16.82 -18.55 -7.09
CA ALA A 187 -15.76 -19.38 -7.67
C ALA A 187 -14.36 -19.03 -7.15
N HIS A 188 -14.07 -17.74 -6.89
CA HIS A 188 -12.81 -17.29 -6.31
C HIS A 188 -12.55 -17.91 -4.92
N PHE A 189 -13.61 -18.09 -4.12
CA PHE A 189 -13.51 -18.68 -2.79
C PHE A 189 -13.72 -20.19 -2.78
N GLY A 190 -13.92 -20.84 -3.94
CA GLY A 190 -14.23 -22.27 -4.06
C GLY A 190 -15.63 -22.64 -3.57
N LEU A 191 -16.58 -21.68 -3.62
CA LEU A 191 -17.95 -21.85 -3.15
C LEU A 191 -18.93 -21.98 -4.32
N GLY A 192 -20.04 -22.68 -4.09
CA GLY A 192 -21.01 -23.02 -5.11
C GLY A 192 -21.96 -21.85 -5.52
N GLY A 193 -22.05 -20.79 -4.71
CA GLY A 193 -22.94 -19.68 -5.03
C GLY A 193 -22.87 -18.51 -4.05
N PRO A 194 -23.58 -17.40 -4.39
CA PRO A 194 -23.53 -16.17 -3.60
C PRO A 194 -23.95 -16.35 -2.14
N ARG A 195 -24.98 -17.16 -1.88
CA ARG A 195 -25.46 -17.43 -0.52
C ARG A 195 -24.35 -18.01 0.38
N GLN A 196 -23.56 -18.95 -0.14
CA GLN A 196 -22.47 -19.55 0.60
C GLN A 196 -21.34 -18.52 0.91
N VAL A 197 -21.08 -17.58 -0.02
CA VAL A 197 -20.14 -16.45 0.24
C VAL A 197 -20.64 -15.60 1.40
N MET A 198 -21.93 -15.27 1.42
CA MET A 198 -22.54 -14.49 2.50
C MET A 198 -22.42 -15.23 3.85
N GLU A 199 -22.75 -16.52 3.88
CA GLU A 199 -22.68 -17.35 5.09
C GLU A 199 -21.23 -17.49 5.60
N ALA A 200 -20.25 -17.71 4.71
CA ALA A 200 -18.83 -17.82 5.05
C ALA A 200 -18.22 -16.51 5.55
N LEU A 201 -18.62 -15.36 4.99
CA LEU A 201 -18.23 -14.04 5.50
C LEU A 201 -18.87 -13.74 6.85
N TYR A 202 -20.15 -14.07 7.03
CA TYR A 202 -20.88 -13.84 8.27
C TYR A 202 -20.35 -14.69 9.43
N SER A 203 -20.00 -15.95 9.17
CA SER A 203 -19.44 -16.87 10.16
C SER A 203 -17.94 -16.60 10.45
N GLY A 204 -17.28 -15.78 9.63
CA GLY A 204 -15.84 -15.55 9.74
C GLY A 204 -14.96 -16.64 9.13
N GLU A 205 -15.53 -17.63 8.46
CA GLU A 205 -14.80 -18.64 7.67
C GLU A 205 -13.96 -17.99 6.57
N ILE A 206 -14.53 -16.98 5.92
CA ILE A 206 -13.78 -16.04 5.08
C ILE A 206 -13.56 -14.76 5.89
N GLY A 207 -12.31 -14.52 6.30
CA GLY A 207 -11.95 -13.26 6.95
C GLY A 207 -12.20 -12.05 6.03
N VAL A 208 -12.71 -10.95 6.58
CA VAL A 208 -13.07 -9.75 5.79
C VAL A 208 -11.90 -9.23 4.97
N GLN A 209 -10.67 -9.33 5.47
CA GLN A 209 -9.46 -8.91 4.73
C GLN A 209 -9.26 -9.70 3.43
N ARG A 210 -9.74 -10.95 3.36
CA ARG A 210 -9.67 -11.77 2.14
C ARG A 210 -10.54 -11.24 1.01
N VAL A 211 -11.51 -10.38 1.32
CA VAL A 211 -12.36 -9.75 0.30
C VAL A 211 -11.51 -8.89 -0.68
N ALA A 212 -10.42 -8.30 -0.20
CA ALA A 212 -9.49 -7.54 -1.04
C ALA A 212 -8.85 -8.38 -2.17
N THR A 213 -8.79 -9.71 -2.01
CA THR A 213 -8.26 -10.61 -3.05
C THR A 213 -9.19 -10.74 -4.27
N LEU A 214 -10.39 -10.18 -4.20
CA LEU A 214 -11.33 -10.12 -5.33
C LEU A 214 -10.98 -9.04 -6.36
N ALA A 215 -10.08 -8.09 -6.06
CA ALA A 215 -9.74 -7.03 -7.01
C ALA A 215 -9.32 -7.58 -8.40
N PRO A 216 -8.43 -8.57 -8.54
CA PRO A 216 -8.11 -9.16 -9.85
C PRO A 216 -9.32 -9.79 -10.53
N VAL A 217 -10.28 -10.34 -9.77
CA VAL A 217 -11.53 -10.89 -10.32
C VAL A 217 -12.38 -9.79 -10.93
N VAL A 218 -12.50 -8.63 -10.26
CA VAL A 218 -13.24 -7.47 -10.77
C VAL A 218 -12.63 -7.01 -12.11
N PHE A 219 -11.30 -6.85 -12.18
CA PHE A 219 -10.62 -6.44 -13.42
C PHE A 219 -10.82 -7.47 -14.56
N ARG A 220 -10.72 -8.77 -14.27
CA ARG A 220 -10.96 -9.83 -15.26
C ARG A 220 -12.40 -9.78 -15.78
N VAL A 221 -13.38 -9.72 -14.90
CA VAL A 221 -14.81 -9.67 -15.27
C VAL A 221 -15.14 -8.38 -16.03
N ALA A 222 -14.51 -7.25 -15.69
CA ALA A 222 -14.61 -6.01 -16.44
C ALA A 222 -14.04 -6.15 -17.86
N ALA A 223 -12.90 -6.82 -18.02
CA ALA A 223 -12.29 -7.09 -19.32
C ALA A 223 -13.16 -8.02 -20.20
N GLU A 224 -13.88 -8.95 -19.59
CA GLU A 224 -14.87 -9.82 -20.25
C GLU A 224 -16.17 -9.07 -20.65
N GLY A 225 -16.28 -7.79 -20.29
CA GLY A 225 -17.37 -6.93 -20.78
C GLY A 225 -18.52 -6.70 -19.80
N ASP A 226 -18.41 -7.18 -18.57
CA ASP A 226 -19.47 -6.97 -17.56
C ASP A 226 -19.58 -5.48 -17.19
N PRO A 227 -20.78 -4.85 -17.35
CA PRO A 227 -20.92 -3.43 -17.13
C PRO A 227 -20.84 -3.03 -15.65
N VAL A 228 -21.17 -3.92 -14.72
CA VAL A 228 -21.09 -3.65 -13.29
C VAL A 228 -19.62 -3.65 -12.85
N ALA A 229 -18.84 -4.67 -13.26
CA ALA A 229 -17.43 -4.72 -12.96
C ALA A 229 -16.68 -3.55 -13.61
N ARG A 230 -17.02 -3.15 -14.85
CA ARG A 230 -16.45 -1.97 -15.52
C ARG A 230 -16.70 -0.70 -14.70
N SER A 231 -17.91 -0.47 -14.21
CA SER A 231 -18.20 0.72 -13.39
C SER A 231 -17.38 0.80 -12.10
N LEU A 232 -17.01 -0.35 -11.52
CA LEU A 232 -16.11 -0.39 -10.36
C LEU A 232 -14.68 0.00 -10.73
N VAL A 233 -14.21 -0.49 -11.88
CA VAL A 233 -12.86 -0.16 -12.39
C VAL A 233 -12.78 1.32 -12.80
N GLU A 234 -13.79 1.84 -13.48
CA GLU A 234 -13.89 3.26 -13.84
C GLU A 234 -13.86 4.15 -12.61
N ARG A 235 -14.65 3.82 -11.59
CA ARG A 235 -14.61 4.55 -10.32
C ARG A 235 -13.23 4.52 -9.68
N GLN A 236 -12.54 3.38 -9.70
CA GLN A 236 -11.17 3.30 -9.16
C GLN A 236 -10.21 4.21 -9.93
N ALA A 237 -10.34 4.31 -11.25
CA ALA A 237 -9.54 5.21 -12.07
C ALA A 237 -9.83 6.69 -11.75
N ASP A 238 -11.11 7.05 -11.61
CA ASP A 238 -11.54 8.40 -11.24
C ASP A 238 -10.97 8.83 -9.88
N GLU A 239 -10.97 7.93 -8.88
CA GLU A 239 -10.39 8.21 -7.57
C GLU A 239 -8.87 8.43 -7.64
N VAL A 240 -8.16 7.61 -8.44
CA VAL A 240 -6.72 7.81 -8.68
C VAL A 240 -6.46 9.18 -9.30
N ALA A 241 -7.24 9.55 -10.32
CA ALA A 241 -7.12 10.85 -10.98
C ALA A 241 -7.48 12.01 -10.02
N ALA A 242 -8.51 11.84 -9.19
CA ALA A 242 -8.92 12.83 -8.20
C ALA A 242 -7.81 13.08 -7.15
N MET A 243 -7.17 12.01 -6.64
CA MET A 243 -6.06 12.10 -5.70
C MET A 243 -4.86 12.85 -6.31
N ALA A 244 -4.44 12.45 -7.52
CA ALA A 244 -3.35 13.13 -8.23
C ALA A 244 -3.66 14.62 -8.43
N GLY A 245 -4.85 14.92 -8.94
CA GLY A 245 -5.30 16.28 -9.19
C GLY A 245 -5.38 17.12 -7.90
N ALA A 246 -5.83 16.55 -6.79
CA ALA A 246 -5.85 17.22 -5.49
C ALA A 246 -4.44 17.57 -5.01
N ALA A 247 -3.50 16.62 -5.08
CA ALA A 247 -2.12 16.81 -4.69
C ALA A 247 -1.42 17.90 -5.53
N ILE A 248 -1.59 17.86 -6.86
CA ILE A 248 -1.05 18.84 -7.80
C ILE A 248 -1.59 20.25 -7.50
N ARG A 249 -2.89 20.39 -7.26
CA ARG A 249 -3.49 21.69 -6.91
C ARG A 249 -3.01 22.21 -5.55
N LYS A 250 -2.97 21.34 -4.53
CA LYS A 250 -2.54 21.72 -3.17
C LYS A 250 -1.11 22.24 -3.14
N LEU A 251 -0.23 21.65 -3.92
CA LEU A 251 1.17 22.07 -4.03
C LEU A 251 1.42 23.15 -5.12
N ARG A 252 0.36 23.63 -5.79
CA ARG A 252 0.42 24.64 -6.86
C ARG A 252 1.29 24.20 -8.04
N MET A 253 1.23 22.93 -8.40
CA MET A 253 2.03 22.35 -9.49
C MET A 253 1.27 22.27 -10.84
N SER A 254 0.05 22.82 -10.95
CA SER A 254 -0.82 22.69 -12.13
C SER A 254 -0.25 23.25 -13.45
N LYS A 255 0.82 24.04 -13.39
CA LYS A 255 1.53 24.58 -14.57
C LYS A 255 2.84 23.84 -14.88
N LEU A 256 3.14 22.79 -14.13
CA LEU A 256 4.37 22.01 -14.28
C LEU A 256 4.06 20.70 -14.99
N ASP A 257 5.08 20.13 -15.62
CA ASP A 257 5.07 18.76 -16.10
C ASP A 257 5.39 17.85 -14.91
N VAL A 258 4.35 17.24 -14.32
CA VAL A 258 4.44 16.50 -13.05
C VAL A 258 4.45 15.00 -13.31
N ASP A 259 5.48 14.32 -12.83
CA ASP A 259 5.47 12.86 -12.81
C ASP A 259 4.45 12.36 -11.79
N VAL A 260 3.57 11.45 -12.22
CA VAL A 260 2.64 10.71 -11.37
C VAL A 260 3.07 9.24 -11.36
N VAL A 261 3.64 8.81 -10.25
CA VAL A 261 4.14 7.45 -10.08
C VAL A 261 3.06 6.58 -9.44
N LEU A 262 2.74 5.47 -10.11
CA LEU A 262 1.70 4.54 -9.70
C LEU A 262 2.32 3.26 -9.14
N GLY A 263 2.02 2.93 -7.89
CA GLY A 263 2.50 1.75 -7.19
C GLY A 263 1.38 0.91 -6.59
N GLY A 264 1.70 -0.37 -6.32
CA GLY A 264 0.74 -1.31 -5.72
C GLY A 264 0.15 -2.32 -6.69
N GLY A 265 -0.54 -3.32 -6.12
CA GLY A 265 -1.03 -4.50 -6.86
C GLY A 265 -2.12 -4.18 -7.89
N ILE A 266 -2.92 -3.16 -7.62
CA ILE A 266 -4.02 -2.75 -8.52
C ILE A 266 -3.49 -2.34 -9.89
N PHE A 267 -2.36 -1.67 -9.98
CA PHE A 267 -1.78 -1.22 -11.25
C PHE A 267 -1.14 -2.33 -12.09
N ARG A 268 -1.06 -3.55 -11.57
CA ARG A 268 -0.52 -4.73 -12.29
C ARG A 268 -1.58 -5.51 -13.07
N ASN A 269 -2.84 -5.05 -13.08
CA ASN A 269 -3.96 -5.79 -13.66
C ASN A 269 -3.91 -5.91 -15.20
N GLY A 270 -3.18 -5.04 -15.91
CA GLY A 270 -3.06 -5.04 -17.36
C GLY A 270 -4.31 -4.60 -18.13
N TYR A 271 -5.35 -4.14 -17.48
CA TYR A 271 -6.58 -3.67 -18.11
C TYR A 271 -6.40 -2.25 -18.63
N ARG A 272 -6.12 -2.11 -19.95
CA ARG A 272 -5.81 -0.82 -20.56
C ARG A 272 -6.82 0.32 -20.30
N PRO A 273 -8.16 0.09 -20.31
CA PRO A 273 -9.11 1.17 -20.02
C PRO A 273 -9.03 1.74 -18.59
N PHE A 274 -8.20 1.14 -17.73
CA PHE A 274 -7.92 1.66 -16.39
C PHE A 274 -6.87 2.78 -16.39
N PHE A 275 -6.00 2.82 -17.39
CA PHE A 275 -4.95 3.81 -17.57
C PHE A 275 -5.32 4.80 -18.69
#